data_54dedff49b342ca3a963b3a60a0b00a4
#
_entry.id   54dedff49b342ca3a963b3a60a0b00a4
#
_cell.length_a   1.000
_cell.length_b   1.000
_cell.length_c   1.000
_cell.angle_alpha   90.00
_cell.angle_beta   90.00
_cell.angle_gamma   90.00
#
_symmetry.space_group_name_H-M   'P 1'
#
loop_
_entity.id
_entity.type
_entity.pdbx_description
1 polymer ?
#
loop_
_entity_poly.entity_id
_entity_poly.type
_entity_poly.pdbx_seq_one_letter_code
_entity_poly.pdbx_strand_id
1 'polypeptide(L)'
;MSSEFRFGIGVWGAKSGQRFIDTARRFEDFGFDVYNVADHLGGPAPLPVLAAAAQVTSRIRLGTYVLNAAFYSPALLARDAADVDLLSDGRLDLGLGAGYVREEFELAEIPFPSAGQRIRHLEHVTEFLRANHPSIPVLIAGNGDRVLTVAARHADIIGLTGS
;
A
#
# COMPACT_ATOMS: atom_id res chain seq x y z
N MET A 1 20.23 16.13 -11.23
CA MET A 1 19.69 15.41 -10.05
C MET A 1 19.97 13.93 -10.27
N SER A 2 20.85 13.32 -9.47
CA SER A 2 21.05 11.86 -9.53
C SER A 2 19.76 11.21 -9.03
N SER A 3 19.11 10.41 -9.86
CA SER A 3 18.01 9.55 -9.39
C SER A 3 18.64 8.46 -8.54
N GLU A 4 18.49 8.55 -7.24
CA GLU A 4 18.88 7.45 -6.35
C GLU A 4 17.85 6.32 -6.53
N PHE A 5 18.37 5.13 -6.77
CA PHE A 5 17.53 3.93 -6.74
C PHE A 5 17.14 3.64 -5.28
N ARG A 6 15.86 3.29 -5.07
CA ARG A 6 15.36 2.78 -3.79
C ARG A 6 15.04 1.30 -3.91
N PHE A 7 15.45 0.52 -2.94
CA PHE A 7 15.23 -0.92 -2.89
C PHE A 7 14.16 -1.24 -1.84
N GLY A 8 13.01 -1.71 -2.31
CA GLY A 8 11.93 -2.17 -1.45
C GLY A 8 11.97 -3.69 -1.27
N ILE A 9 11.50 -4.16 -0.12
CA ILE A 9 11.34 -5.59 0.16
C ILE A 9 9.93 -5.89 0.62
N GLY A 10 9.31 -6.92 0.04
CA GLY A 10 7.94 -7.35 0.36
C GLY A 10 7.91 -8.44 1.43
N VAL A 11 6.92 -8.37 2.33
CA VAL A 11 6.67 -9.37 3.37
C VAL A 11 5.30 -9.99 3.18
N TRP A 12 5.26 -11.32 3.09
CA TRP A 12 4.04 -12.10 2.83
C TRP A 12 3.44 -12.77 4.06
N GLY A 13 4.16 -12.77 5.17
CA GLY A 13 3.70 -13.37 6.40
C GLY A 13 4.80 -13.62 7.41
N ALA A 14 4.41 -13.87 8.63
CA ALA A 14 5.31 -14.29 9.69
C ALA A 14 4.59 -15.28 10.63
N LYS A 15 5.38 -16.14 11.27
CA LYS A 15 4.87 -17.14 12.22
C LYS A 15 4.46 -16.53 13.58
N SER A 16 4.79 -15.26 13.83
CA SER A 16 4.44 -14.52 15.04
C SER A 16 4.56 -13.02 14.84
N GLY A 17 3.88 -12.21 15.65
CA GLY A 17 3.99 -10.75 15.65
C GLY A 17 5.43 -10.27 15.88
N GLN A 18 6.17 -10.94 16.81
CA GLN A 18 7.57 -10.60 17.05
C GLN A 18 8.43 -10.75 15.79
N ARG A 19 8.13 -11.74 14.96
CA ARG A 19 8.87 -11.97 13.71
C ARG A 19 8.66 -10.86 12.67
N PHE A 20 7.47 -10.25 12.62
CA PHE A 20 7.25 -9.05 11.80
C PHE A 20 8.13 -7.89 12.24
N ILE A 21 8.17 -7.64 13.54
CA ILE A 21 8.97 -6.59 14.17
C ILE A 21 10.47 -6.80 13.89
N ASP A 22 10.96 -8.01 14.16
CA ASP A 22 12.37 -8.34 13.96
C ASP A 22 12.76 -8.27 12.47
N THR A 23 11.85 -8.63 11.58
CA THR A 23 12.07 -8.55 10.13
C THR A 23 12.16 -7.09 9.67
N ALA A 24 11.31 -6.20 10.17
CA ALA A 24 11.35 -4.78 9.85
C ALA A 24 12.70 -4.14 10.28
N ARG A 25 13.14 -4.43 11.50
CA ARG A 25 14.45 -3.98 11.99
C ARG A 25 15.60 -4.48 11.13
N ARG A 26 15.64 -5.77 10.82
CA ARG A 26 16.69 -6.39 10.01
C ARG A 26 16.77 -5.79 8.61
N PHE A 27 15.63 -5.47 7.99
CA PHE A 27 15.61 -4.86 6.67
C PHE A 27 16.09 -3.41 6.71
N GLU A 28 15.76 -2.67 7.76
CA GLU A 28 16.36 -1.36 8.01
C GLU A 28 17.87 -1.44 8.21
N ASP A 29 18.35 -2.42 8.99
CA ASP A 29 19.78 -2.63 9.25
C ASP A 29 20.55 -3.05 7.98
N PHE A 30 19.92 -3.80 7.08
CA PHE A 30 20.47 -4.18 5.78
C PHE A 30 20.48 -3.03 4.75
N GLY A 31 19.86 -1.89 5.07
CA GLY A 31 19.84 -0.72 4.22
C GLY A 31 18.75 -0.75 3.12
N PHE A 32 17.69 -1.56 3.28
CA PHE A 32 16.53 -1.43 2.40
C PHE A 32 15.82 -0.09 2.65
N ASP A 33 15.29 0.49 1.57
CA ASP A 33 14.64 1.79 1.61
C ASP A 33 13.15 1.70 1.94
N VAL A 34 12.48 0.60 1.56
CA VAL A 34 11.04 0.43 1.76
C VAL A 34 10.70 -0.98 2.24
N TYR A 35 9.94 -1.05 3.34
CA TYR A 35 9.32 -2.27 3.86
C TYR A 35 7.89 -2.35 3.37
N ASN A 36 7.58 -3.28 2.47
CA ASN A 36 6.28 -3.40 1.82
C ASN A 36 5.45 -4.57 2.37
N VAL A 37 4.16 -4.32 2.57
CA VAL A 37 3.17 -5.36 2.91
C VAL A 37 2.08 -5.40 1.85
N ALA A 38 1.78 -6.59 1.34
CA ALA A 38 0.70 -6.80 0.38
C ALA A 38 -0.64 -7.06 1.08
N ASP A 39 -1.74 -6.65 0.44
CA ASP A 39 -3.10 -6.85 0.92
C ASP A 39 -3.74 -8.07 0.23
N HIS A 40 -3.50 -9.23 0.82
CA HIS A 40 -4.13 -10.47 0.40
C HIS A 40 -4.83 -11.14 1.58
N LEU A 41 -6.07 -11.56 1.40
CA LEU A 41 -6.80 -12.29 2.43
C LEU A 41 -6.15 -13.64 2.69
N GLY A 42 -5.93 -13.95 3.98
CA GLY A 42 -5.10 -15.07 4.42
C GLY A 42 -3.67 -14.66 4.77
N GLY A 43 -3.25 -13.46 4.40
CA GLY A 43 -2.04 -12.78 4.86
C GLY A 43 -2.29 -11.80 6.01
N PRO A 44 -1.27 -11.07 6.42
CA PRO A 44 -1.41 -10.02 7.45
C PRO A 44 -2.12 -8.79 6.88
N ALA A 45 -2.91 -8.11 7.73
CA ALA A 45 -3.48 -6.81 7.38
C ALA A 45 -2.36 -5.75 7.27
N PRO A 46 -2.20 -5.06 6.13
CA PRO A 46 -1.03 -4.20 5.91
C PRO A 46 -0.89 -3.07 6.92
N LEU A 47 -1.92 -2.25 7.14
CA LEU A 47 -1.81 -1.07 8.00
C LEU A 47 -1.46 -1.40 9.45
N PRO A 48 -2.05 -2.42 10.11
CA PRO A 48 -1.62 -2.84 11.45
C PRO A 48 -0.16 -3.29 11.52
N VAL A 49 0.32 -4.01 10.50
CA VAL A 49 1.74 -4.44 10.45
C VAL A 49 2.66 -3.26 10.27
N LEU A 50 2.32 -2.31 9.41
CA LEU A 50 3.11 -1.10 9.19
C LEU A 50 3.13 -0.20 10.43
N ALA A 51 2.01 -0.06 11.15
CA ALA A 51 1.96 0.65 12.43
C ALA A 51 2.90 0.02 13.47
N ALA A 52 2.94 -1.31 13.56
CA ALA A 52 3.88 -2.01 14.44
C ALA A 52 5.34 -1.83 14.00
N ALA A 53 5.63 -1.89 12.69
CA ALA A 53 6.95 -1.65 12.13
C ALA A 53 7.44 -0.22 12.38
N ALA A 54 6.54 0.77 12.33
CA ALA A 54 6.84 2.17 12.61
C ALA A 54 7.48 2.38 13.98
N GLN A 55 7.04 1.63 14.99
CA GLN A 55 7.51 1.76 16.38
C GLN A 55 8.89 1.18 16.63
N VAL A 56 9.44 0.43 15.68
CA VAL A 56 10.71 -0.30 15.85
C VAL A 56 11.74 0.04 14.79
N THR A 57 11.40 0.93 13.89
CA THR A 57 12.26 1.45 12.80
C THR A 57 12.26 2.98 12.81
N SER A 58 13.27 3.59 12.20
CA SER A 58 13.45 5.04 12.22
C SER A 58 13.75 5.66 10.84
N ARG A 59 14.14 4.86 9.86
CA ARG A 59 14.58 5.33 8.53
C ARG A 59 13.83 4.69 7.38
N ILE A 60 13.65 3.36 7.43
CA ILE A 60 12.99 2.61 6.37
C ILE A 60 11.56 3.13 6.17
N ARG A 61 11.18 3.40 4.94
CA ARG A 61 9.82 3.77 4.61
C ARG A 61 8.90 2.56 4.71
N LEU A 62 7.64 2.80 4.98
CA LEU A 62 6.63 1.78 5.22
C LEU A 62 5.63 1.82 4.08
N GLY A 63 5.61 0.78 3.27
CA GLY A 63 4.80 0.74 2.06
C GLY A 63 3.71 -0.31 2.08
N THR A 64 2.61 -0.03 1.41
CA THR A 64 1.71 -1.07 0.95
C THR A 64 2.00 -1.38 -0.52
N TYR A 65 2.14 -2.67 -0.88
CA TYR A 65 2.35 -3.03 -2.28
C TYR A 65 1.51 -4.26 -2.67
N VAL A 66 0.25 -4.02 -2.96
CA VAL A 66 -0.56 -2.80 -2.80
C VAL A 66 -1.83 -3.13 -2.02
N LEU A 67 -2.53 -2.14 -1.46
CA LEU A 67 -3.88 -2.33 -0.95
C LEU A 67 -4.86 -2.56 -2.10
N ASN A 68 -5.81 -3.46 -1.92
CA ASN A 68 -6.96 -3.58 -2.81
C ASN A 68 -7.96 -2.44 -2.50
N ALA A 69 -7.97 -1.39 -3.30
CA ALA A 69 -8.82 -0.22 -3.07
C ALA A 69 -10.30 -0.57 -2.91
N ALA A 70 -10.77 -1.66 -3.54
CA ALA A 70 -12.16 -2.09 -3.45
C ALA A 70 -12.57 -2.61 -2.05
N PHE A 71 -11.63 -2.90 -1.17
CA PHE A 71 -11.90 -3.32 0.22
C PHE A 71 -12.09 -2.13 1.17
N TYR A 72 -11.88 -0.90 0.69
CA TYR A 72 -11.84 0.27 1.54
C TYR A 72 -12.85 1.34 1.15
N SER A 73 -13.47 1.94 2.16
CA SER A 73 -14.15 3.23 2.02
C SER A 73 -13.11 4.35 2.03
N PRO A 74 -13.20 5.36 1.14
CA PRO A 74 -12.18 6.41 1.03
C PRO A 74 -11.85 7.12 2.35
N ALA A 75 -12.87 7.53 3.10
CA ALA A 75 -12.69 8.26 4.36
C ALA A 75 -12.07 7.39 5.47
N LEU A 76 -12.44 6.09 5.53
CA LEU A 76 -11.88 5.17 6.52
C LEU A 76 -10.41 4.87 6.22
N LEU A 77 -10.09 4.61 4.95
CA LEU A 77 -8.71 4.41 4.54
C LEU A 77 -7.85 5.65 4.78
N ALA A 78 -8.37 6.83 4.46
CA ALA A 78 -7.65 8.08 4.66
C ALA A 78 -7.31 8.32 6.14
N ARG A 79 -8.25 8.05 7.05
CA ARG A 79 -8.03 8.10 8.49
C ARG A 79 -6.93 7.12 8.93
N ASP A 80 -7.08 5.85 8.55
CA ASP A 80 -6.16 4.80 8.99
C ASP A 80 -4.75 4.99 8.39
N ALA A 81 -4.65 5.50 7.15
CA ALA A 81 -3.39 5.86 6.53
C ALA A 81 -2.72 7.06 7.24
N ALA A 82 -3.51 8.08 7.59
CA ALA A 82 -3.00 9.23 8.34
C ALA A 82 -2.44 8.83 9.71
N ASP A 83 -3.08 7.88 10.39
CA ASP A 83 -2.58 7.37 11.68
C ASP A 83 -1.26 6.62 11.50
N VAL A 84 -1.11 5.80 10.45
CA VAL A 84 0.17 5.11 10.17
C VAL A 84 1.26 6.12 9.78
N ASP A 85 0.93 7.13 8.99
CA ASP A 85 1.87 8.19 8.61
C ASP A 85 2.35 8.97 9.84
N LEU A 86 1.42 9.36 10.73
CA LEU A 86 1.74 10.01 12.00
C LEU A 86 2.63 9.12 12.89
N LEU A 87 2.28 7.86 13.09
CA LEU A 87 3.02 6.90 13.91
C LEU A 87 4.42 6.59 13.36
N SER A 88 4.63 6.84 12.08
CA SER A 88 5.92 6.61 11.41
C SER A 88 6.74 7.88 11.14
N ASP A 89 6.31 9.03 11.65
CA ASP A 89 6.95 10.33 11.37
C ASP A 89 7.07 10.63 9.87
N GLY A 90 5.96 10.43 9.11
CA GLY A 90 5.87 10.76 7.68
C GLY A 90 6.57 9.75 6.75
N ARG A 91 6.74 8.50 7.17
CA ARG A 91 7.42 7.47 6.38
C ARG A 91 6.47 6.55 5.61
N LEU A 92 5.17 6.80 5.58
CA LEU A 92 4.23 5.98 4.81
C LEU A 92 4.36 6.26 3.30
N ASP A 93 4.43 5.18 2.50
CA ASP A 93 4.19 5.17 1.04
C ASP A 93 2.93 4.33 0.78
N LEU A 94 1.80 4.98 0.49
CA LEU A 94 0.52 4.28 0.36
C LEU A 94 0.32 3.76 -1.06
N GLY A 95 0.51 2.46 -1.25
CA GLY A 95 0.31 1.80 -2.52
C GLY A 95 -1.11 1.25 -2.68
N LEU A 96 -1.74 1.54 -3.81
CA LEU A 96 -3.11 1.16 -4.16
C LEU A 96 -3.16 0.39 -5.48
N GLY A 97 -4.08 -0.56 -5.56
CA GLY A 97 -4.43 -1.28 -6.79
C GLY A 97 -5.94 -1.47 -6.91
N ALA A 98 -6.41 -1.79 -8.12
CA ALA A 98 -7.83 -1.96 -8.39
C ALA A 98 -8.42 -3.28 -7.87
N GLY A 99 -7.59 -4.22 -7.42
CA GLY A 99 -7.99 -5.58 -7.05
C GLY A 99 -8.34 -6.44 -8.27
N TYR A 100 -7.97 -7.71 -8.25
CA TYR A 100 -8.22 -8.61 -9.37
C TYR A 100 -8.53 -10.06 -8.97
N VAL A 101 -8.27 -10.44 -7.73
CA VAL A 101 -8.48 -11.80 -7.22
C VAL A 101 -9.93 -11.97 -6.78
N ARG A 102 -10.76 -12.59 -7.63
CA ARG A 102 -12.20 -12.78 -7.38
C ARG A 102 -12.49 -13.51 -6.07
N GLU A 103 -11.71 -14.53 -5.77
CA GLU A 103 -11.85 -15.38 -4.59
C GLU A 103 -11.73 -14.57 -3.28
N GLU A 104 -10.92 -13.53 -3.28
CA GLU A 104 -10.78 -12.64 -2.12
C GLU A 104 -12.01 -11.75 -1.92
N PHE A 105 -12.65 -11.31 -3.01
CA PHE A 105 -13.93 -10.59 -2.90
C PHE A 105 -15.04 -11.49 -2.36
N GLU A 106 -15.09 -12.75 -2.81
CA GLU A 106 -16.05 -13.74 -2.32
C GLU A 106 -15.82 -14.04 -0.83
N LEU A 107 -14.57 -14.22 -0.42
CA LEU A 107 -14.20 -14.46 0.99
C LEU A 107 -14.52 -13.23 1.87
N ALA A 108 -14.36 -12.03 1.36
CA ALA A 108 -14.68 -10.78 2.04
C ALA A 108 -16.19 -10.46 2.05
N GLU A 109 -17.03 -11.25 1.37
CA GLU A 109 -18.46 -10.99 1.16
C GLU A 109 -18.73 -9.64 0.46
N ILE A 110 -17.79 -9.20 -0.38
CA ILE A 110 -17.89 -7.97 -1.16
C ILE A 110 -18.20 -8.32 -2.61
N PRO A 111 -19.17 -7.65 -3.27
CA PRO A 111 -19.43 -7.86 -4.69
C PRO A 111 -18.16 -7.68 -5.53
N PHE A 112 -17.96 -8.56 -6.54
CA PHE A 112 -16.85 -8.41 -7.49
C PHE A 112 -17.32 -7.57 -8.70
N PRO A 113 -17.07 -6.24 -8.71
CA PRO A 113 -17.49 -5.37 -9.78
C PRO A 113 -16.70 -5.60 -11.06
N SER A 114 -17.17 -5.05 -12.18
CA SER A 114 -16.39 -5.03 -13.42
C SER A 114 -15.05 -4.30 -13.23
N ALA A 115 -14.06 -4.64 -14.04
CA ALA A 115 -12.75 -3.98 -13.98
C ALA A 115 -12.85 -2.45 -14.08
N GLY A 116 -13.75 -1.95 -14.95
CA GLY A 116 -13.98 -0.51 -15.08
C GLY A 116 -14.56 0.14 -13.81
N GLN A 117 -15.41 -0.57 -13.06
CA GLN A 117 -15.95 -0.08 -11.79
C GLN A 117 -14.88 -0.08 -10.70
N ARG A 118 -14.06 -1.11 -10.62
CA ARG A 118 -12.94 -1.17 -9.65
C ARG A 118 -11.91 -0.07 -9.91
N ILE A 119 -11.60 0.22 -11.17
CA ILE A 119 -10.68 1.31 -11.54
C ILE A 119 -11.28 2.68 -11.18
N ARG A 120 -12.56 2.93 -11.43
CA ARG A 120 -13.22 4.17 -10.98
C ARG A 120 -13.22 4.31 -9.47
N HIS A 121 -13.40 3.22 -8.74
CA HIS A 121 -13.31 3.24 -7.28
C HIS A 121 -11.88 3.54 -6.80
N LEU A 122 -10.85 2.94 -7.42
CA LEU A 122 -9.45 3.27 -7.17
C LEU A 122 -9.18 4.77 -7.38
N GLU A 123 -9.66 5.34 -8.51
CA GLU A 123 -9.52 6.76 -8.80
C GLU A 123 -10.18 7.61 -7.71
N HIS A 124 -11.43 7.30 -7.35
CA HIS A 124 -12.16 8.00 -6.28
C HIS A 124 -11.46 7.95 -4.92
N VAL A 125 -10.96 6.77 -4.52
CA VAL A 125 -10.17 6.62 -3.27
C VAL A 125 -8.91 7.49 -3.32
N THR A 126 -8.23 7.49 -4.46
CA THR A 126 -7.00 8.27 -4.63
C THR A 126 -7.27 9.78 -4.58
N GLU A 127 -8.31 10.24 -5.26
CA GLU A 127 -8.72 11.66 -5.23
C GLU A 127 -9.06 12.11 -3.82
N PHE A 128 -9.78 11.28 -3.06
CA PHE A 128 -10.11 11.58 -1.66
C PHE A 128 -8.86 11.71 -0.79
N LEU A 129 -7.90 10.78 -0.94
CA LEU A 129 -6.62 10.83 -0.23
C LEU A 129 -5.84 12.10 -0.57
N ARG A 130 -5.74 12.45 -1.86
CA ARG A 130 -5.05 13.66 -2.31
C ARG A 130 -5.68 14.94 -1.78
N ALA A 131 -6.99 15.00 -1.70
CA ALA A 131 -7.71 16.17 -1.20
C ALA A 131 -7.54 16.37 0.31
N ASN A 132 -7.41 15.28 1.10
CA ASN A 132 -7.41 15.35 2.55
C ASN A 132 -6.02 15.13 3.19
N HIS A 133 -5.13 14.38 2.55
CA HIS A 133 -3.79 14.04 3.04
C HIS A 133 -2.75 14.15 1.91
N PRO A 134 -2.52 15.36 1.36
CA PRO A 134 -1.65 15.56 0.18
C PRO A 134 -0.17 15.27 0.44
N SER A 135 0.25 15.17 1.71
CA SER A 135 1.63 14.86 2.09
C SER A 135 1.98 13.37 2.01
N ILE A 136 0.98 12.48 2.04
CA ILE A 136 1.21 11.04 1.95
C ILE A 136 1.48 10.66 0.49
N PRO A 137 2.67 10.14 0.15
CA PRO A 137 2.95 9.67 -1.20
C PRO A 137 2.03 8.51 -1.59
N VAL A 138 1.41 8.60 -2.77
CA VAL A 138 0.54 7.56 -3.30
C VAL A 138 1.23 6.83 -4.45
N LEU A 139 1.34 5.50 -4.32
CA LEU A 139 1.73 4.60 -5.39
C LEU A 139 0.47 3.95 -5.97
N ILE A 140 0.36 3.90 -7.30
CA ILE A 140 -0.67 3.11 -7.98
C ILE A 140 0.01 2.05 -8.83
N ALA A 141 -0.36 0.76 -8.62
CA ALA A 141 0.19 -0.34 -9.38
C ALA A 141 -0.85 -1.01 -10.30
N GLY A 142 -0.37 -1.37 -11.49
CA GLY A 142 -1.12 -2.13 -12.48
C GLY A 142 -0.52 -1.99 -13.88
N ASN A 143 -0.90 -2.89 -14.78
CA ASN A 143 -0.35 -2.97 -16.15
C ASN A 143 -1.35 -2.56 -17.23
N GLY A 144 -2.62 -2.36 -16.90
CA GLY A 144 -3.65 -2.00 -17.88
C GLY A 144 -3.69 -0.49 -18.16
N ASP A 145 -3.88 -0.10 -19.42
CA ASP A 145 -3.88 1.31 -19.87
C ASP A 145 -4.75 2.23 -19.00
N ARG A 146 -5.92 1.75 -18.58
CA ARG A 146 -6.84 2.54 -17.74
C ARG A 146 -6.27 2.80 -16.34
N VAL A 147 -5.64 1.80 -15.71
CA VAL A 147 -4.98 1.97 -14.40
C VAL A 147 -3.79 2.89 -14.54
N LEU A 148 -2.98 2.72 -15.59
CA LEU A 148 -1.83 3.60 -15.88
C LEU A 148 -2.26 5.03 -16.15
N THR A 149 -3.43 5.25 -16.78
CA THR A 149 -4.02 6.58 -16.96
C THR A 149 -4.38 7.24 -15.61
N VAL A 150 -4.98 6.48 -14.69
CA VAL A 150 -5.28 6.98 -13.33
C VAL A 150 -3.97 7.25 -12.58
N ALA A 151 -3.00 6.35 -12.64
CA ALA A 151 -1.70 6.52 -12.02
C ALA A 151 -0.98 7.78 -12.52
N ALA A 152 -0.95 8.01 -13.82
CA ALA A 152 -0.31 9.20 -14.41
C ALA A 152 -0.96 10.54 -13.97
N ARG A 153 -2.23 10.53 -13.58
CA ARG A 153 -2.95 11.72 -13.12
C ARG A 153 -2.80 12.00 -11.64
N HIS A 154 -2.74 10.96 -10.83
CA HIS A 154 -2.96 11.06 -9.39
C HIS A 154 -1.83 10.50 -8.52
N ALA A 155 -0.95 9.64 -9.05
CA ALA A 155 0.08 8.99 -8.26
C ALA A 155 1.42 9.76 -8.26
N ASP A 156 2.17 9.63 -7.17
CA ASP A 156 3.57 10.06 -7.10
C ASP A 156 4.49 8.97 -7.63
N ILE A 157 4.06 7.70 -7.54
CA ILE A 157 4.84 6.53 -7.92
C ILE A 157 3.95 5.59 -8.74
N ILE A 158 4.46 5.12 -9.87
CA ILE A 158 3.78 4.11 -10.71
C ILE A 158 4.45 2.77 -10.49
N GLY A 159 3.68 1.79 -10.03
CA GLY A 159 4.10 0.41 -9.86
C GLY A 159 3.77 -0.43 -11.08
N LEU A 160 4.78 -1.04 -11.71
CA LEU A 160 4.60 -2.05 -12.76
C LEU A 160 4.84 -3.43 -12.15
N THR A 161 3.86 -4.31 -12.29
CA THR A 161 4.02 -5.70 -11.86
C THR A 161 4.52 -6.53 -13.05
N GLY A 162 5.56 -7.32 -12.84
CA GLY A 162 6.03 -8.26 -13.86
C GLY A 162 4.93 -9.29 -14.21
N SER A 163 4.83 -9.65 -15.46
CA SER A 163 4.00 -10.75 -15.96
C SER A 163 4.70 -12.09 -15.70
#